data_4e33f0640428cb52ec0836c74d8fae91
#
_entry.id   4e33f0640428cb52ec0836c74d8fae91
#
_cell.length_a   1.000
_cell.length_b   1.000
_cell.length_c   1.000
_cell.angle_alpha   90.00
_cell.angle_beta   90.00
_cell.angle_gamma   90.00
#
_symmetry.space_group_name_H-M   'P 1'
#
loop_
_entity.id
_entity.type
_entity.pdbx_description
1 polymer ?
#
loop_
_entity_poly.entity_id
_entity_poly.type
_entity_poly.pdbx_seq_one_letter_code
_entity_poly.pdbx_strand_id
1 'polypeptide(L)'
;MFERYKVTDWVLNGLIFCIGAAEAVHLVCLFGGRTVGFGSSLFMVLAAFCVLLTVVASLFAGKRRTEAKGRTGFGDRTEKLLLAAFLCLVLLQLLFPLLQGSRCLDGDMTVETVVSFLQTDGIYRVNPMTGATYSVGLPMRIKVLGLPSLYTFLCRTFGCAPDVFVWYIVPAAVCLFTYCGFAGLAHGLFPEDRKRRLLFLVLVSLLIFCGSYRFGMDGFGLLFCGWRAVTIRNLILLPYTLSLCLRKRYPETVLCVLAEACITWTFYGLGMCAAMTVLFFVVDCVRSHFERRRREC
;
A
#
# COMPACT_ATOMS: atom_id res chain seq x y z
N MET A 1 24.98 10.50 -1.00
CA MET A 1 23.54 10.85 -0.83
C MET A 1 22.63 9.66 -1.16
N PHE A 2 23.00 8.46 -0.81
CA PHE A 2 22.15 7.27 -0.87
C PHE A 2 22.03 6.72 0.55
N GLU A 3 21.28 7.44 1.40
CA GLU A 3 20.90 6.90 2.71
C GLU A 3 20.02 5.69 2.51
N ARG A 4 20.61 4.59 2.87
CA ARG A 4 20.10 3.26 3.21
C ARG A 4 18.58 3.08 2.99
N TYR A 5 18.23 2.62 1.81
CA TYR A 5 16.94 1.95 1.62
C TYR A 5 16.82 0.83 2.64
N LYS A 6 15.80 0.89 3.47
CA LYS A 6 15.49 -0.17 4.42
C LYS A 6 14.67 -1.22 3.69
N VAL A 7 14.67 -2.43 4.19
CA VAL A 7 13.86 -3.52 3.63
C VAL A 7 12.40 -3.09 3.47
N THR A 8 11.87 -2.31 4.44
CA THR A 8 10.52 -1.75 4.39
C THR A 8 10.28 -0.84 3.19
N ASP A 9 11.25 0.01 2.82
CA ASP A 9 11.14 0.87 1.63
C ASP A 9 11.08 0.05 0.33
N TRP A 10 11.88 -1.03 0.25
CA TRP A 10 11.85 -1.93 -0.91
C TRP A 10 10.50 -2.65 -1.05
N VAL A 11 9.98 -3.15 0.06
CA VAL A 11 8.69 -3.85 0.10
C VAL A 11 7.56 -2.90 -0.32
N LEU A 12 7.53 -1.68 0.21
CA LEU A 12 6.49 -0.71 -0.12
C LEU A 12 6.61 -0.17 -1.54
N ASN A 13 7.82 0.10 -2.03
CA ASN A 13 8.03 0.48 -3.43
C ASN A 13 7.62 -0.67 -4.37
N GLY A 14 7.91 -1.92 -4.01
CA GLY A 14 7.45 -3.09 -4.75
C GLY A 14 5.92 -3.15 -4.85
N LEU A 15 5.20 -2.90 -3.76
CA LEU A 15 3.74 -2.81 -3.76
C LEU A 15 3.24 -1.68 -4.67
N ILE A 16 3.85 -0.49 -4.59
CA ILE A 16 3.50 0.67 -5.42
C ILE A 16 3.70 0.35 -6.91
N PHE A 17 4.82 -0.27 -7.27
CA PHE A 17 5.08 -0.69 -8.64
C PHE A 17 4.09 -1.76 -9.11
N CYS A 18 3.70 -2.70 -8.26
CA CYS A 18 2.66 -3.68 -8.59
C CYS A 18 1.31 -3.02 -8.85
N ILE A 19 0.92 -2.02 -8.03
CA ILE A 19 -0.29 -1.22 -8.26
C ILE A 19 -0.21 -0.50 -9.60
N GLY A 20 0.89 0.19 -9.88
CA GLY A 20 1.11 0.91 -11.15
C GLY A 20 1.12 -0.02 -12.37
N ALA A 21 1.76 -1.19 -12.27
CA ALA A 21 1.77 -2.20 -13.32
C ALA A 21 0.36 -2.74 -13.60
N ALA A 22 -0.41 -3.02 -12.55
CA ALA A 22 -1.78 -3.48 -12.68
C ALA A 22 -2.66 -2.43 -13.35
N GLU A 23 -2.49 -1.15 -12.99
CA GLU A 23 -3.20 -0.03 -13.62
C GLU A 23 -2.85 0.09 -15.10
N ALA A 24 -1.57 0.08 -15.46
CA ALA A 24 -1.14 0.14 -16.85
C ALA A 24 -1.74 -0.99 -17.68
N VAL A 25 -1.71 -2.22 -17.17
CA VAL A 25 -2.31 -3.39 -17.82
C VAL A 25 -3.83 -3.27 -17.89
N HIS A 26 -4.47 -2.79 -16.82
CA HIS A 26 -5.91 -2.52 -16.78
C HIS A 26 -6.33 -1.58 -17.92
N LEU A 27 -5.63 -0.45 -18.09
CA LEU A 27 -5.91 0.53 -19.15
C LEU A 27 -5.68 -0.07 -20.55
N VAL A 28 -4.62 -0.87 -20.73
CA VAL A 28 -4.39 -1.59 -21.99
C VAL A 28 -5.52 -2.57 -22.30
N CYS A 29 -6.00 -3.32 -21.32
CA CYS A 29 -7.11 -4.24 -21.50
C CYS A 29 -8.43 -3.50 -21.76
N LEU A 30 -8.69 -2.43 -21.01
CA LEU A 30 -9.91 -1.66 -21.11
C LEU A 30 -10.04 -0.95 -22.48
N PHE A 31 -9.03 -0.17 -22.87
CA PHE A 31 -9.05 0.62 -24.11
C PHE A 31 -8.66 -0.19 -25.34
N GLY A 32 -7.81 -1.20 -25.18
CA GLY A 32 -7.41 -2.10 -26.26
C GLY A 32 -8.35 -3.27 -26.50
N GLY A 33 -9.44 -3.40 -25.70
CA GLY A 33 -10.41 -4.50 -25.82
C GLY A 33 -9.79 -5.86 -25.59
N ARG A 34 -8.66 -5.93 -24.84
CA ARG A 34 -7.93 -7.19 -24.59
C ARG A 34 -8.59 -7.99 -23.48
N THR A 35 -8.33 -9.30 -23.51
CA THR A 35 -8.87 -10.23 -22.53
C THR A 35 -8.16 -10.12 -21.19
N VAL A 36 -8.84 -10.52 -20.11
CA VAL A 36 -8.25 -10.65 -18.77
C VAL A 36 -7.10 -11.66 -18.76
N GLY A 37 -7.20 -12.73 -19.59
CA GLY A 37 -6.12 -13.70 -19.77
C GLY A 37 -4.82 -13.08 -20.27
N PHE A 38 -4.92 -12.25 -21.30
CA PHE A 38 -3.79 -11.46 -21.80
C PHE A 38 -3.26 -10.52 -20.71
N GLY A 39 -4.16 -9.81 -20.02
CA GLY A 39 -3.83 -8.89 -18.93
C GLY A 39 -3.07 -9.57 -17.79
N SER A 40 -3.54 -10.74 -17.34
CA SER A 40 -2.88 -11.50 -16.27
C SER A 40 -1.46 -11.90 -16.65
N SER A 41 -1.26 -12.39 -17.90
CA SER A 41 0.07 -12.75 -18.39
C SER A 41 1.01 -11.54 -18.47
N LEU A 42 0.52 -10.42 -19.02
CA LEU A 42 1.29 -9.17 -19.11
C LEU A 42 1.64 -8.62 -17.72
N PHE A 43 0.67 -8.62 -16.81
CA PHE A 43 0.88 -8.20 -15.42
C PHE A 43 1.98 -9.02 -14.74
N MET A 44 1.97 -10.34 -14.88
CA MET A 44 2.98 -11.20 -14.29
C MET A 44 4.38 -10.94 -14.82
N VAL A 45 4.53 -10.68 -16.12
CA VAL A 45 5.81 -10.28 -16.70
C VAL A 45 6.31 -8.96 -16.12
N LEU A 46 5.43 -7.95 -16.02
CA LEU A 46 5.78 -6.65 -15.44
C LEU A 46 6.08 -6.75 -13.94
N ALA A 47 5.28 -7.51 -13.18
CA ALA A 47 5.51 -7.73 -11.76
C ALA A 47 6.84 -8.46 -11.50
N ALA A 48 7.13 -9.51 -12.28
CA ALA A 48 8.42 -10.23 -12.20
C ALA A 48 9.59 -9.31 -12.53
N PHE A 49 9.46 -8.45 -13.55
CA PHE A 49 10.46 -7.46 -13.89
C PHE A 49 10.68 -6.44 -12.77
N CYS A 50 9.60 -5.93 -12.15
CA CYS A 50 9.68 -5.02 -11.00
C CYS A 50 10.37 -5.68 -9.80
N VAL A 51 10.03 -6.94 -9.49
CA VAL A 51 10.69 -7.71 -8.42
C VAL A 51 12.18 -7.90 -8.74
N LEU A 52 12.51 -8.27 -9.96
CA LEU A 52 13.90 -8.43 -10.39
C LEU A 52 14.68 -7.12 -10.23
N LEU A 53 14.12 -6.00 -10.67
CA LEU A 53 14.74 -4.67 -10.51
C LEU A 53 14.97 -4.33 -9.03
N THR A 54 13.98 -4.60 -8.17
CA THR A 54 14.11 -4.34 -6.73
C THR A 54 15.19 -5.22 -6.10
N VAL A 55 15.27 -6.50 -6.46
CA VAL A 55 16.31 -7.43 -5.99
C VAL A 55 17.69 -6.98 -6.47
N VAL A 56 17.84 -6.69 -7.76
CA VAL A 56 19.10 -6.23 -8.33
C VAL A 56 19.56 -4.93 -7.66
N ALA A 57 18.68 -3.95 -7.52
CA ALA A 57 18.99 -2.70 -6.84
C ALA A 57 19.38 -2.91 -5.36
N SER A 58 18.72 -3.85 -4.66
CA SER A 58 19.04 -4.21 -3.27
C SER A 58 20.43 -4.85 -3.14
N LEU A 59 20.82 -5.70 -4.10
CA LEU A 59 22.15 -6.33 -4.14
C LEU A 59 23.27 -5.29 -4.36
N PHE A 60 23.05 -4.34 -5.27
CA PHE A 60 24.00 -3.23 -5.47
C PHE A 60 24.10 -2.31 -4.25
N ALA A 61 22.98 -2.04 -3.57
CA ALA A 61 22.97 -1.28 -2.32
C ALA A 61 23.63 -2.06 -1.16
N GLY A 62 23.50 -3.38 -1.13
CA GLY A 62 24.06 -4.27 -0.10
C GLY A 62 25.59 -4.35 -0.12
N LYS A 63 26.22 -4.31 -1.30
CA LYS A 63 27.69 -4.34 -1.43
C LYS A 63 28.39 -3.16 -0.74
N ARG A 64 27.70 -2.02 -0.58
CA ARG A 64 28.23 -0.84 0.16
C ARG A 64 28.02 -0.94 1.70
N ARG A 65 27.36 -2.00 2.17
CA ARG A 65 26.94 -2.15 3.58
C ARG A 65 27.97 -2.88 4.47
N THR A 66 29.01 -3.48 3.90
CA THR A 66 29.96 -4.33 4.64
C THR A 66 30.87 -3.56 5.59
N GLU A 67 30.97 -2.23 5.46
CA GLU A 67 31.88 -1.41 6.28
C GLU A 67 31.26 -0.81 7.55
N ALA A 68 29.96 -0.91 7.75
CA ALA A 68 29.28 -0.34 8.92
C ALA A 68 28.72 -1.42 9.86
N LYS A 69 29.55 -2.40 10.24
CA LYS A 69 29.22 -3.43 11.25
C LYS A 69 29.40 -2.85 12.65
N GLY A 70 28.52 -1.92 13.03
CA GLY A 70 28.43 -1.35 14.36
C GLY A 70 27.28 -1.96 15.16
N ARG A 71 27.60 -2.73 16.18
CA ARG A 71 26.79 -3.16 17.32
C ARG A 71 25.35 -3.64 17.02
N THR A 72 25.22 -4.88 16.56
CA THR A 72 24.00 -5.68 16.71
C THR A 72 24.03 -6.41 18.06
N GLY A 73 24.21 -5.71 19.17
CA GLY A 73 23.87 -6.23 20.48
C GLY A 73 22.34 -6.32 20.55
N PHE A 74 21.81 -7.51 20.84
CA PHE A 74 20.39 -7.64 21.19
C PHE A 74 20.13 -6.72 22.39
N GLY A 75 19.26 -5.73 22.17
CA GLY A 75 19.01 -4.66 23.09
C GLY A 75 18.52 -5.09 24.48
N ASP A 76 18.42 -4.13 25.34
CA ASP A 76 17.89 -4.20 26.69
C ASP A 76 16.60 -5.05 26.77
N ARG A 77 16.35 -5.67 27.93
CA ARG A 77 15.15 -6.50 28.21
C ARG A 77 13.85 -5.80 27.77
N THR A 78 13.78 -4.48 27.95
CA THR A 78 12.65 -3.64 27.52
C THR A 78 12.42 -3.66 26.00
N GLU A 79 13.49 -3.61 25.19
CA GLU A 79 13.37 -3.67 23.73
C GLU A 79 12.83 -5.02 23.24
N LYS A 80 13.28 -6.11 23.88
CA LYS A 80 12.78 -7.46 23.57
C LYS A 80 11.30 -7.59 23.92
N LEU A 81 10.89 -7.05 25.07
CA LEU A 81 9.48 -7.05 25.50
C LEU A 81 8.61 -6.24 24.55
N LEU A 82 9.02 -5.03 24.17
CA LEU A 82 8.30 -4.20 23.23
C LEU A 82 8.19 -4.85 21.84
N LEU A 83 9.27 -5.49 21.38
CA LEU A 83 9.23 -6.22 20.11
C LEU A 83 8.27 -7.41 20.20
N ALA A 84 8.31 -8.19 21.26
CA ALA A 84 7.41 -9.32 21.48
C ALA A 84 5.94 -8.86 21.53
N ALA A 85 5.65 -7.78 22.27
CA ALA A 85 4.31 -7.19 22.35
C ALA A 85 3.82 -6.71 20.97
N PHE A 86 4.67 -6.02 20.20
CA PHE A 86 4.35 -5.60 18.86
C PHE A 86 4.05 -6.78 17.94
N LEU A 87 4.91 -7.79 17.92
CA LEU A 87 4.70 -8.98 17.07
C LEU A 87 3.45 -9.76 17.48
N CYS A 88 3.14 -9.86 18.77
CA CYS A 88 1.93 -10.50 19.28
C CYS A 88 0.67 -9.74 18.79
N LEU A 89 0.66 -8.41 18.87
CA LEU A 89 -0.45 -7.58 18.39
C LEU A 89 -0.64 -7.68 16.87
N VAL A 90 0.46 -7.66 16.11
CA VAL A 90 0.40 -7.82 14.65
C VAL A 90 -0.11 -9.22 14.29
N LEU A 91 0.37 -10.26 14.96
CA LEU A 91 -0.08 -11.64 14.74
C LEU A 91 -1.58 -11.78 15.04
N LEU A 92 -2.05 -11.22 16.15
CA LEU A 92 -3.47 -11.22 16.50
C LEU A 92 -4.31 -10.56 15.41
N GLN A 93 -3.89 -9.41 14.92
CA GLN A 93 -4.60 -8.68 13.86
C GLN A 93 -4.51 -9.39 12.50
N LEU A 94 -3.42 -10.10 12.23
CA LEU A 94 -3.26 -10.90 11.01
C LEU A 94 -4.14 -12.16 11.03
N LEU A 95 -4.26 -12.80 12.19
CA LEU A 95 -5.09 -14.00 12.34
C LEU A 95 -6.58 -13.68 12.22
N PHE A 96 -6.99 -12.47 12.59
CA PHE A 96 -8.40 -12.08 12.56
C PHE A 96 -9.03 -12.21 11.17
N PRO A 97 -8.54 -11.55 10.10
CA PRO A 97 -9.09 -11.72 8.75
C PRO A 97 -8.88 -13.13 8.19
N LEU A 98 -7.81 -13.85 8.58
CA LEU A 98 -7.57 -15.22 8.14
C LEU A 98 -8.56 -16.23 8.73
N LEU A 99 -9.05 -16.01 9.96
CA LEU A 99 -9.97 -16.93 10.63
C LEU A 99 -11.44 -16.60 10.38
N GLN A 100 -11.80 -15.31 10.37
CA GLN A 100 -13.18 -14.89 10.22
C GLN A 100 -13.54 -14.46 8.79
N GLY A 101 -12.56 -14.17 7.97
CA GLY A 101 -12.74 -13.50 6.69
C GLY A 101 -13.24 -12.05 6.87
N SER A 102 -12.95 -11.25 5.89
CA SER A 102 -13.56 -9.94 5.79
C SER A 102 -14.98 -10.10 5.26
N ARG A 103 -15.95 -9.47 5.90
CA ARG A 103 -17.34 -9.56 5.42
C ARG A 103 -17.65 -8.36 4.56
N CYS A 104 -18.37 -8.62 3.47
CA CYS A 104 -18.89 -7.57 2.61
C CYS A 104 -19.80 -6.64 3.43
N LEU A 105 -19.54 -5.34 3.29
CA LEU A 105 -20.48 -4.33 3.72
C LEU A 105 -21.50 -4.12 2.62
N ASP A 106 -22.72 -3.77 3.00
CA ASP A 106 -23.77 -3.47 2.02
C ASP A 106 -23.28 -2.47 0.97
N GLY A 107 -23.41 -2.83 -0.30
CA GLY A 107 -23.00 -2.01 -1.43
C GLY A 107 -21.53 -2.14 -1.89
N ASP A 108 -20.74 -3.03 -1.29
CA ASP A 108 -19.41 -3.35 -1.83
C ASP A 108 -19.54 -4.41 -2.94
N MET A 109 -19.09 -4.06 -4.13
CA MET A 109 -19.15 -4.92 -5.34
C MET A 109 -17.78 -5.45 -5.77
N THR A 110 -16.79 -5.45 -4.89
CA THR A 110 -15.41 -5.79 -5.29
C THR A 110 -15.29 -7.24 -5.75
N VAL A 111 -15.85 -8.18 -4.98
CA VAL A 111 -15.80 -9.62 -5.33
C VAL A 111 -16.61 -9.89 -6.58
N GLU A 112 -17.82 -9.35 -6.68
CA GLU A 112 -18.70 -9.47 -7.85
C GLU A 112 -18.02 -8.91 -9.11
N THR A 113 -17.29 -7.81 -8.98
CA THR A 113 -16.51 -7.23 -10.08
C THR A 113 -15.39 -8.17 -10.52
N VAL A 114 -14.63 -8.74 -9.57
CA VAL A 114 -13.57 -9.71 -9.88
C VAL A 114 -14.16 -10.96 -10.55
N VAL A 115 -15.26 -11.49 -10.03
CA VAL A 115 -15.98 -12.64 -10.62
C VAL A 115 -16.43 -12.31 -12.04
N SER A 116 -17.05 -11.14 -12.25
CA SER A 116 -17.52 -10.69 -13.55
C SER A 116 -16.37 -10.59 -14.57
N PHE A 117 -15.23 -10.04 -14.16
CA PHE A 117 -14.04 -9.94 -15.03
C PHE A 117 -13.48 -11.32 -15.43
N LEU A 118 -13.46 -12.27 -14.49
CA LEU A 118 -13.00 -13.64 -14.75
C LEU A 118 -13.97 -14.41 -15.66
N GLN A 119 -15.28 -14.29 -15.41
CA GLN A 119 -16.30 -15.02 -16.18
C GLN A 119 -16.43 -14.50 -17.61
N THR A 120 -16.39 -13.19 -17.80
CA THR A 120 -16.53 -12.57 -19.13
C THR A 120 -15.21 -12.49 -19.90
N ASP A 121 -14.10 -12.84 -19.26
CA ASP A 121 -12.72 -12.64 -19.75
C ASP A 121 -12.52 -11.20 -20.28
N GLY A 122 -13.13 -10.21 -19.59
CA GLY A 122 -13.07 -8.80 -20.00
C GLY A 122 -13.38 -7.82 -18.89
N ILE A 123 -12.86 -6.62 -19.00
CA ILE A 123 -12.99 -5.56 -18.02
C ILE A 123 -14.28 -4.77 -18.30
N TYR A 124 -15.18 -4.69 -17.32
CA TYR A 124 -16.45 -3.94 -17.36
C TYR A 124 -17.32 -4.25 -18.61
N ARG A 125 -17.34 -5.48 -19.09
CA ARG A 125 -18.22 -5.90 -20.19
C ARG A 125 -19.69 -5.97 -19.77
N VAL A 126 -19.93 -6.40 -18.54
CA VAL A 126 -21.27 -6.50 -17.96
C VAL A 126 -21.28 -5.89 -16.57
N ASN A 127 -22.47 -5.51 -16.13
CA ASN A 127 -22.67 -5.04 -14.77
C ASN A 127 -22.48 -6.21 -13.78
N PRO A 128 -21.57 -6.11 -12.80
CA PRO A 128 -21.27 -7.19 -11.86
C PRO A 128 -22.48 -7.68 -11.07
N MET A 129 -23.45 -6.79 -10.79
CA MET A 129 -24.63 -7.12 -9.99
C MET A 129 -25.75 -7.78 -10.79
N THR A 130 -25.91 -7.41 -12.05
CA THR A 130 -27.06 -7.87 -12.85
C THR A 130 -26.69 -8.83 -13.96
N GLY A 131 -25.40 -8.95 -14.30
CA GLY A 131 -24.91 -9.71 -15.45
C GLY A 131 -25.30 -9.12 -16.80
N ALA A 132 -26.09 -8.02 -16.83
CA ALA A 132 -26.52 -7.37 -18.05
C ALA A 132 -25.48 -6.40 -18.61
N THR A 133 -25.52 -6.16 -19.89
CA THR A 133 -24.72 -5.08 -20.50
C THR A 133 -25.16 -3.72 -19.96
N TYR A 134 -24.23 -2.79 -19.84
CA TYR A 134 -24.55 -1.44 -19.39
C TYR A 134 -25.44 -0.71 -20.42
N SER A 135 -26.65 -0.36 -20.04
CA SER A 135 -27.59 0.39 -20.87
C SER A 135 -27.14 1.85 -21.07
N VAL A 136 -26.55 2.42 -20.03
CA VAL A 136 -25.88 3.72 -20.05
C VAL A 136 -24.40 3.47 -19.74
N GLY A 137 -23.49 4.03 -20.54
CA GLY A 137 -22.07 3.77 -20.37
C GLY A 137 -21.59 4.01 -18.93
N LEU A 138 -20.71 3.16 -18.44
CA LEU A 138 -20.13 3.30 -17.10
C LEU A 138 -19.34 4.63 -17.01
N PRO A 139 -19.48 5.41 -15.91
CA PRO A 139 -18.69 6.62 -15.72
C PRO A 139 -17.19 6.35 -15.84
N MET A 140 -16.49 7.21 -16.56
CA MET A 140 -15.05 7.05 -16.83
C MET A 140 -14.23 6.86 -15.55
N ARG A 141 -14.59 7.60 -14.47
CA ARG A 141 -13.95 7.49 -13.16
C ARG A 141 -13.96 6.08 -12.55
N ILE A 142 -15.00 5.30 -12.84
CA ILE A 142 -15.10 3.92 -12.35
C ILE A 142 -14.27 3.01 -13.26
N LYS A 143 -14.31 3.25 -14.57
CA LYS A 143 -13.56 2.46 -15.56
C LYS A 143 -12.06 2.51 -15.35
N VAL A 144 -11.51 3.66 -14.91
CA VAL A 144 -10.06 3.83 -14.73
C VAL A 144 -9.53 3.40 -13.37
N LEU A 145 -10.34 2.79 -12.49
CA LEU A 145 -9.85 2.27 -11.22
C LEU A 145 -9.37 0.83 -11.38
N GLY A 146 -8.05 0.62 -11.32
CA GLY A 146 -7.42 -0.68 -11.60
C GLY A 146 -7.39 -1.66 -10.43
N LEU A 147 -7.81 -1.27 -9.22
CA LEU A 147 -7.72 -2.15 -8.05
C LEU A 147 -8.48 -3.49 -8.22
N PRO A 148 -9.73 -3.53 -8.73
CA PRO A 148 -10.40 -4.80 -9.00
C PRO A 148 -9.65 -5.66 -10.03
N SER A 149 -9.00 -5.02 -11.02
CA SER A 149 -8.20 -5.74 -12.01
C SER A 149 -6.93 -6.32 -11.42
N LEU A 150 -6.27 -5.64 -10.47
CA LEU A 150 -5.15 -6.20 -9.72
C LEU A 150 -5.56 -7.50 -9.03
N TYR A 151 -6.71 -7.49 -8.33
CA TYR A 151 -7.23 -8.70 -7.69
C TYR A 151 -7.57 -9.79 -8.70
N THR A 152 -8.18 -9.42 -9.83
CA THR A 152 -8.53 -10.36 -10.91
C THR A 152 -7.29 -11.02 -11.51
N PHE A 153 -6.24 -10.24 -11.81
CA PHE A 153 -4.99 -10.77 -12.36
C PHE A 153 -4.31 -11.74 -11.40
N LEU A 154 -4.30 -11.41 -10.10
CA LEU A 154 -3.75 -12.28 -9.07
C LEU A 154 -4.60 -13.54 -8.86
N CYS A 155 -5.93 -13.42 -8.77
CA CYS A 155 -6.83 -14.59 -8.68
C CYS A 155 -6.62 -15.56 -9.84
N ARG A 156 -6.58 -15.04 -11.08
CA ARG A 156 -6.36 -15.86 -12.26
C ARG A 156 -5.01 -16.55 -12.26
N THR A 157 -3.96 -15.82 -11.85
CA THR A 157 -2.60 -16.35 -11.85
C THR A 157 -2.40 -17.45 -10.81
N PHE A 158 -2.94 -17.24 -9.60
CA PHE A 158 -2.80 -18.20 -8.51
C PHE A 158 -3.91 -19.29 -8.49
N GLY A 159 -4.90 -19.18 -9.37
CA GLY A 159 -6.03 -20.11 -9.38
C GLY A 159 -6.90 -20.02 -8.12
N CYS A 160 -6.90 -18.89 -7.43
CA CYS A 160 -7.65 -18.70 -6.20
C CYS A 160 -9.09 -18.27 -6.49
N ALA A 161 -10.04 -18.74 -5.66
CA ALA A 161 -11.41 -18.25 -5.69
C ALA A 161 -11.44 -16.76 -5.29
N PRO A 162 -12.20 -15.90 -6.01
CA PRO A 162 -12.22 -14.46 -5.78
C PRO A 162 -12.60 -14.04 -4.35
N ASP A 163 -13.57 -14.72 -3.75
CA ASP A 163 -14.02 -14.50 -2.39
C ASP A 163 -12.92 -14.83 -1.36
N VAL A 164 -12.25 -15.98 -1.53
CA VAL A 164 -11.11 -16.35 -0.68
C VAL A 164 -9.97 -15.36 -0.83
N PHE A 165 -9.66 -14.96 -2.05
CA PHE A 165 -8.57 -14.03 -2.31
C PHE A 165 -8.85 -12.65 -1.70
N VAL A 166 -10.02 -12.06 -2.00
CA VAL A 166 -10.37 -10.69 -1.59
C VAL A 166 -10.68 -10.61 -0.10
N TRP A 167 -11.35 -11.61 0.48
CA TRP A 167 -11.81 -11.51 1.88
C TRP A 167 -10.82 -12.06 2.92
N TYR A 168 -9.85 -12.89 2.52
CA TYR A 168 -8.87 -13.48 3.45
C TYR A 168 -7.44 -13.08 3.13
N ILE A 169 -7.00 -13.28 1.87
CA ILE A 169 -5.58 -13.10 1.50
C ILE A 169 -5.22 -11.60 1.43
N VAL A 170 -6.05 -10.80 0.75
CA VAL A 170 -5.78 -9.37 0.59
C VAL A 170 -5.73 -8.64 1.94
N PRO A 171 -6.70 -8.79 2.87
CA PRO A 171 -6.63 -8.12 4.17
C PRO A 171 -5.42 -8.54 5.00
N ALA A 172 -5.03 -9.81 4.95
CA ALA A 172 -3.81 -10.28 5.62
C ALA A 172 -2.56 -9.61 5.04
N ALA A 173 -2.45 -9.53 3.71
CA ALA A 173 -1.36 -8.82 3.04
C ALA A 173 -1.36 -7.32 3.37
N VAL A 174 -2.53 -6.66 3.34
CA VAL A 174 -2.68 -5.25 3.69
C VAL A 174 -2.28 -4.99 5.13
N CYS A 175 -2.60 -5.89 6.07
CA CYS A 175 -2.15 -5.82 7.46
C CYS A 175 -0.62 -5.79 7.55
N LEU A 176 0.08 -6.68 6.85
CA LEU A 176 1.54 -6.70 6.82
C LEU A 176 2.13 -5.43 6.20
N PHE A 177 1.62 -4.97 5.07
CA PHE A 177 2.08 -3.74 4.43
C PHE A 177 1.81 -2.49 5.28
N THR A 178 0.70 -2.45 6.02
CA THR A 178 0.39 -1.41 7.00
C THR A 178 1.51 -1.25 8.01
N TYR A 179 1.95 -2.35 8.63
CA TYR A 179 3.04 -2.30 9.60
C TYR A 179 4.41 -2.03 8.98
N CYS A 180 4.63 -2.38 7.71
CA CYS A 180 5.79 -1.91 6.96
C CYS A 180 5.76 -0.37 6.78
N GLY A 181 4.60 0.21 6.47
CA GLY A 181 4.41 1.67 6.36
C GLY A 181 4.70 2.39 7.67
N PHE A 182 4.11 1.93 8.77
CA PHE A 182 4.35 2.50 10.10
C PHE A 182 5.78 2.27 10.60
N ALA A 183 6.42 1.16 10.26
CA ALA A 183 7.84 0.95 10.57
C ALA A 183 8.73 1.96 9.81
N GLY A 184 8.42 2.26 8.56
CA GLY A 184 9.06 3.33 7.80
C GLY A 184 8.87 4.69 8.47
N LEU A 185 7.65 5.01 8.91
CA LEU A 185 7.31 6.24 9.61
C LEU A 185 8.05 6.35 10.96
N ALA A 186 8.04 5.27 11.77
CA ALA A 186 8.77 5.22 13.04
C ALA A 186 10.27 5.54 12.86
N HIS A 187 10.84 5.11 11.76
CA HIS A 187 12.21 5.43 11.40
C HIS A 187 12.42 6.88 10.98
N GLY A 188 11.45 7.49 10.34
CA GLY A 188 11.48 8.92 10.01
C GLY A 188 11.40 9.80 11.27
N LEU A 189 10.55 9.40 12.23
CA LEU A 189 10.33 10.13 13.48
C LEU A 189 11.46 9.94 14.50
N PHE A 190 11.98 8.70 14.63
CA PHE A 190 12.98 8.32 15.64
C PHE A 190 14.18 7.62 14.99
N PRO A 191 15.04 8.33 14.23
CA PRO A 191 16.08 7.70 13.42
C PRO A 191 17.12 6.93 14.26
N GLU A 192 17.43 7.38 15.47
CA GLU A 192 18.48 6.80 16.32
C GLU A 192 17.93 6.00 17.51
N ASP A 193 16.71 6.26 17.94
CA ASP A 193 16.13 5.67 19.15
C ASP A 193 15.27 4.45 18.82
N ARG A 194 15.85 3.26 19.01
CA ARG A 194 15.16 1.97 18.78
C ARG A 194 14.00 1.74 19.74
N LYS A 195 14.13 2.15 21.01
CA LYS A 195 13.08 1.96 22.01
C LYS A 195 11.84 2.78 21.65
N ARG A 196 12.03 4.06 21.31
CA ARG A 196 10.91 4.93 20.89
C ARG A 196 10.24 4.41 19.62
N ARG A 197 11.01 3.87 18.65
CA ARG A 197 10.42 3.23 17.46
C ARG A 197 9.52 2.05 17.81
N LEU A 198 10.00 1.15 18.68
CA LEU A 198 9.20 0.00 19.10
C LEU A 198 7.99 0.41 19.93
N LEU A 199 8.14 1.38 20.83
CA LEU A 199 7.01 1.93 21.59
C LEU A 199 5.96 2.55 20.65
N PHE A 200 6.39 3.34 19.68
CA PHE A 200 5.50 3.91 18.66
C PHE A 200 4.73 2.81 17.91
N LEU A 201 5.41 1.75 17.48
CA LEU A 201 4.76 0.64 16.77
C LEU A 201 3.75 -0.12 17.64
N VAL A 202 4.05 -0.33 18.93
CA VAL A 202 3.11 -0.93 19.90
C VAL A 202 1.89 -0.02 20.06
N LEU A 203 2.08 1.28 20.27
CA LEU A 203 0.97 2.23 20.44
C LEU A 203 0.10 2.32 19.20
N VAL A 204 0.69 2.40 18.00
CA VAL A 204 -0.06 2.42 16.75
C VAL A 204 -0.85 1.12 16.56
N SER A 205 -0.24 -0.04 16.83
CA SER A 205 -0.95 -1.32 16.70
C SER A 205 -2.11 -1.45 17.70
N LEU A 206 -1.95 -0.94 18.91
CA LEU A 206 -3.04 -0.86 19.89
C LEU A 206 -4.16 0.10 19.44
N LEU A 207 -3.81 1.27 18.94
CA LEU A 207 -4.80 2.24 18.45
C LEU A 207 -5.61 1.68 17.27
N ILE A 208 -4.95 1.01 16.33
CA ILE A 208 -5.62 0.34 15.21
C ILE A 208 -6.54 -0.75 15.73
N PHE A 209 -6.07 -1.59 16.65
CA PHE A 209 -6.87 -2.66 17.23
C PHE A 209 -8.06 -2.12 18.03
N CYS A 210 -7.86 -1.13 18.89
CA CYS A 210 -8.93 -0.48 19.65
C CYS A 210 -9.92 0.26 18.75
N GLY A 211 -9.49 0.79 17.60
CA GLY A 211 -10.35 1.43 16.62
C GLY A 211 -11.19 0.46 15.77
N SER A 212 -10.97 -0.84 15.90
CA SER A 212 -11.64 -1.84 15.05
C SER A 212 -13.13 -2.08 15.39
N TYR A 213 -13.58 -1.67 16.56
CA TYR A 213 -14.98 -1.87 17.00
C TYR A 213 -15.96 -0.89 16.34
N ARG A 214 -15.49 0.22 15.76
CA ARG A 214 -16.36 1.27 15.21
C ARG A 214 -16.23 1.35 13.69
N PHE A 215 -17.38 1.23 13.00
CA PHE A 215 -17.47 1.46 11.57
C PHE A 215 -16.95 2.86 11.19
N GLY A 216 -16.20 2.95 10.10
CA GLY A 216 -15.61 4.21 9.62
C GLY A 216 -14.24 4.56 10.22
N MET A 217 -13.77 3.81 11.23
CA MET A 217 -12.39 3.95 11.73
C MET A 217 -11.42 3.10 10.91
N ASP A 218 -10.17 3.53 10.84
CA ASP A 218 -9.12 2.83 10.06
C ASP A 218 -8.84 1.41 10.59
N GLY A 219 -8.96 1.20 11.90
CA GLY A 219 -8.84 -0.12 12.51
C GLY A 219 -9.94 -1.09 12.04
N PHE A 220 -11.18 -0.61 11.93
CA PHE A 220 -12.27 -1.37 11.32
C PHE A 220 -11.97 -1.67 9.85
N GLY A 221 -11.50 -0.65 9.11
CA GLY A 221 -11.06 -0.80 7.73
C GLY A 221 -10.03 -1.91 7.57
N LEU A 222 -9.02 -1.96 8.44
CA LEU A 222 -7.97 -2.97 8.37
C LEU A 222 -8.47 -4.39 8.59
N LEU A 223 -9.27 -4.61 9.64
CA LEU A 223 -9.67 -5.97 10.04
C LEU A 223 -10.84 -6.53 9.24
N PHE A 224 -11.77 -5.68 8.81
CA PHE A 224 -13.00 -6.10 8.14
C PHE A 224 -13.10 -5.71 6.66
N CYS A 225 -12.34 -4.72 6.22
CA CYS A 225 -12.44 -4.14 4.87
C CYS A 225 -11.05 -3.87 4.26
N GLY A 226 -10.07 -4.72 4.54
CA GLY A 226 -8.67 -4.52 4.12
C GLY A 226 -8.48 -4.42 2.60
N TRP A 227 -9.38 -4.98 1.80
CA TRP A 227 -9.35 -4.89 0.32
C TRP A 227 -9.75 -3.51 -0.22
N ARG A 228 -10.37 -2.63 0.60
CA ARG A 228 -10.85 -1.33 0.11
C ARG A 228 -9.70 -0.37 -0.16
N ALA A 229 -9.79 0.31 -1.29
CA ALA A 229 -8.81 1.33 -1.70
C ALA A 229 -8.55 2.40 -0.63
N VAL A 230 -9.61 2.83 0.09
CA VAL A 230 -9.50 3.80 1.19
C VAL A 230 -8.64 3.26 2.33
N THR A 231 -8.79 1.98 2.69
CA THR A 231 -7.97 1.32 3.73
C THR A 231 -6.50 1.26 3.32
N ILE A 232 -6.21 0.83 2.09
CA ILE A 232 -4.85 0.77 1.54
C ILE A 232 -4.22 2.17 1.54
N ARG A 233 -4.96 3.19 1.10
CA ARG A 233 -4.50 4.57 1.13
C ARG A 233 -4.16 5.03 2.54
N ASN A 234 -5.13 4.93 3.47
CA ASN A 234 -4.99 5.50 4.81
C ASN A 234 -3.90 4.81 5.64
N LEU A 235 -3.79 3.49 5.52
CA LEU A 235 -2.92 2.70 6.39
C LEU A 235 -1.57 2.32 5.77
N ILE A 236 -1.43 2.42 4.44
CA ILE A 236 -0.16 2.10 3.76
C ILE A 236 0.42 3.34 3.10
N LEU A 237 -0.31 3.94 2.15
CA LEU A 237 0.25 5.02 1.34
C LEU A 237 0.49 6.30 2.14
N LEU A 238 -0.45 6.73 3.00
CA LEU A 238 -0.29 7.95 3.79
C LEU A 238 0.85 7.87 4.82
N PRO A 239 0.97 6.83 5.67
CA PRO A 239 2.11 6.70 6.58
C PRO A 239 3.44 6.61 5.84
N TYR A 240 3.48 5.94 4.68
CA TYR A 240 4.69 5.85 3.88
C TYR A 240 5.05 7.20 3.25
N THR A 241 4.09 7.92 2.67
CA THR A 241 4.28 9.28 2.14
C THR A 241 4.82 10.21 3.23
N LEU A 242 4.22 10.19 4.42
CA LEU A 242 4.69 10.98 5.56
C LEU A 242 6.14 10.62 5.93
N SER A 243 6.46 9.33 5.96
CA SER A 243 7.83 8.85 6.19
C SER A 243 8.83 9.38 5.16
N LEU A 244 8.44 9.43 3.88
CA LEU A 244 9.27 9.97 2.80
C LEU A 244 9.44 11.49 2.93
N CYS A 245 8.38 12.22 3.24
CA CYS A 245 8.41 13.66 3.48
C CYS A 245 9.35 14.02 4.64
N LEU A 246 9.26 13.33 5.79
CA LEU A 246 10.14 13.52 6.94
C LEU A 246 11.61 13.28 6.61
N ARG A 247 11.88 12.36 5.67
CA ARG A 247 13.23 12.07 5.17
C ARG A 247 13.65 12.91 3.97
N LYS A 248 12.81 13.89 3.56
CA LYS A 248 13.02 14.80 2.40
C LYS A 248 13.22 14.07 1.06
N ARG A 249 12.56 12.92 0.90
CA ARG A 249 12.64 12.08 -0.31
C ARG A 249 11.45 12.39 -1.25
N TYR A 250 11.26 13.65 -1.59
CA TYR A 250 10.11 14.11 -2.38
C TYR A 250 9.92 13.44 -3.75
N PRO A 251 10.97 13.09 -4.52
CA PRO A 251 10.76 12.39 -5.79
C PRO A 251 10.04 11.04 -5.62
N GLU A 252 10.22 10.38 -4.49
CA GLU A 252 9.57 9.09 -4.21
C GLU A 252 8.14 9.24 -3.74
N THR A 253 7.76 10.39 -3.15
CA THR A 253 6.37 10.64 -2.80
C THR A 253 5.47 10.73 -4.03
N VAL A 254 6.02 11.12 -5.19
CA VAL A 254 5.29 11.12 -6.48
C VAL A 254 4.77 9.72 -6.81
N LEU A 255 5.53 8.67 -6.51
CA LEU A 255 5.09 7.29 -6.71
C LEU A 255 3.88 6.94 -5.83
N CYS A 256 3.87 7.43 -4.57
CA CYS A 256 2.71 7.25 -3.67
C CYS A 256 1.48 7.99 -4.19
N VAL A 257 1.66 9.22 -4.72
CA VAL A 257 0.58 10.01 -5.34
C VAL A 257 0.00 9.29 -6.55
N LEU A 258 0.85 8.75 -7.41
CA LEU A 258 0.40 7.96 -8.57
C LEU A 258 -0.31 6.68 -8.14
N ALA A 259 0.22 5.95 -7.16
CA ALA A 259 -0.44 4.75 -6.64
C ALA A 259 -1.81 5.08 -6.01
N GLU A 260 -1.92 6.19 -5.27
CA GLU A 260 -3.22 6.65 -4.76
C GLU A 260 -4.19 6.94 -5.90
N ALA A 261 -3.75 7.61 -6.96
CA ALA A 261 -4.59 7.90 -8.13
C ALA A 261 -5.08 6.63 -8.84
N CYS A 262 -4.28 5.57 -8.87
CA CYS A 262 -4.64 4.29 -9.47
C CYS A 262 -5.73 3.53 -8.67
N ILE A 263 -5.74 3.67 -7.34
CA ILE A 263 -6.64 2.88 -6.49
C ILE A 263 -7.84 3.67 -5.96
N THR A 264 -7.70 5.00 -5.80
CA THR A 264 -8.76 5.86 -5.28
C THR A 264 -8.96 7.06 -6.18
N TRP A 265 -10.16 7.21 -6.71
CA TRP A 265 -10.52 8.46 -7.37
C TRP A 265 -11.09 9.44 -6.34
N THR A 266 -10.32 10.45 -5.97
CA THR A 266 -10.84 11.54 -5.16
C THR A 266 -11.56 12.56 -6.04
N PHE A 267 -12.63 13.17 -5.50
CA PHE A 267 -13.52 14.06 -6.25
C PHE A 267 -12.79 15.23 -6.94
N TYR A 268 -11.63 15.63 -6.39
CA TYR A 268 -10.83 16.76 -6.89
C TYR A 268 -9.55 16.35 -7.64
N GLY A 269 -9.38 15.06 -7.95
CA GLY A 269 -8.21 14.56 -8.70
C GLY A 269 -6.88 14.60 -7.95
N LEU A 270 -6.78 15.34 -6.86
CA LEU A 270 -5.61 15.40 -5.99
C LEU A 270 -5.88 14.57 -4.74
N GLY A 271 -5.09 13.53 -4.54
CA GLY A 271 -5.20 12.65 -3.38
C GLY A 271 -4.58 13.26 -2.11
N MET A 272 -4.79 12.58 -1.01
CA MET A 272 -4.24 12.95 0.29
C MET A 272 -2.71 12.91 0.30
N CYS A 273 -2.10 11.97 -0.44
CA CYS A 273 -0.65 11.89 -0.60
C CYS A 273 -0.09 13.12 -1.30
N ALA A 274 -0.78 13.64 -2.33
CA ALA A 274 -0.38 14.87 -3.01
C ALA A 274 -0.45 16.08 -2.08
N ALA A 275 -1.57 16.25 -1.37
CA ALA A 275 -1.74 17.36 -0.42
C ALA A 275 -0.66 17.35 0.66
N MET A 276 -0.36 16.19 1.23
CA MET A 276 0.70 16.00 2.22
C MET A 276 2.07 16.35 1.65
N THR A 277 2.40 15.86 0.46
CA THR A 277 3.68 16.12 -0.20
C THR A 277 3.88 17.62 -0.44
N VAL A 278 2.88 18.31 -0.99
CA VAL A 278 2.93 19.75 -1.25
C VAL A 278 3.11 20.53 0.04
N LEU A 279 2.34 20.20 1.09
CA LEU A 279 2.43 20.86 2.39
C LEU A 279 3.85 20.78 2.96
N PHE A 280 4.43 19.58 3.03
CA PHE A 280 5.78 19.38 3.56
C PHE A 280 6.84 20.05 2.71
N PHE A 281 6.70 19.99 1.38
CA PHE A 281 7.63 20.66 0.47
C PHE A 281 7.64 22.19 0.67
N VAL A 282 6.45 22.81 0.77
CA VAL A 282 6.32 24.25 1.01
C VAL A 282 6.94 24.64 2.35
N VAL A 283 6.65 23.88 3.42
CA VAL A 283 7.24 24.14 4.76
C VAL A 283 8.76 24.06 4.72
N ASP A 284 9.33 23.06 4.02
CA ASP A 284 10.77 22.92 3.86
C ASP A 284 11.39 24.07 3.05
N CYS A 285 10.73 24.52 1.99
CA CYS A 285 11.19 25.67 1.19
C CYS A 285 11.20 26.97 2.03
N VAL A 286 10.12 27.21 2.77
CA VAL A 286 10.01 28.38 3.67
C VAL A 286 11.10 28.35 4.73
N ARG A 287 11.28 27.23 5.40
CA ARG A 287 12.31 27.04 6.41
C ARG A 287 13.72 27.28 5.84
N SER A 288 14.02 26.72 4.68
CA SER A 288 15.32 26.88 4.01
C SER A 288 15.58 28.34 3.62
N HIS A 289 14.54 29.08 3.23
CA HIS A 289 14.64 30.50 2.93
C HIS A 289 15.01 31.34 4.17
N PHE A 290 14.34 31.09 5.31
CA PHE A 290 14.64 31.77 6.57
C PHE A 290 16.03 31.43 7.13
N GLU A 291 16.48 30.15 7.00
CA GLU A 291 17.81 29.75 7.44
C GLU A 291 18.92 30.41 6.59
N ARG A 292 18.70 30.63 5.28
CA ARG A 292 19.64 31.37 4.41
C ARG A 292 19.73 32.84 4.85
N ARG A 293 18.61 33.53 5.05
CA ARG A 293 18.60 34.94 5.51
C ARG A 293 19.31 35.10 6.83
N ARG A 294 19.19 34.18 7.77
CA ARG A 294 19.89 34.23 9.07
C ARG A 294 21.42 34.06 8.95
N ARG A 295 21.91 33.49 7.87
CA ARG A 295 23.36 33.35 7.62
C ARG A 295 23.96 34.54 6.89
N GLU A 296 23.12 35.38 6.29
CA GLU A 296 23.52 36.56 5.53
C GLU A 296 23.46 37.84 6.40
N CYS A 297 22.82 37.78 7.55
CA CYS A 297 22.84 38.80 8.61
C CYS A 297 23.85 38.43 9.69
#